data_52f2142f339fdb9ce80ffc6cfbcabb96
#
_entry.id   52f2142f339fdb9ce80ffc6cfbcabb96
#
_cell.length_a   1.000
_cell.length_b   1.000
_cell.length_c   1.000
_cell.angle_alpha   90.00
_cell.angle_beta   90.00
_cell.angle_gamma   90.00
#
_symmetry.space_group_name_H-M   'P 1'
#
loop_
_entity.id
_entity.type
_entity.pdbx_description
1 polymer ?
#
loop_
_entity_poly.entity_id
_entity_poly.type
_entity_poly.pdbx_seq_one_letter_code
_entity_poly.pdbx_strand_id
1 'polypeptide(L)'
;KGSASRTPTRRAAAAAANRSTSDFSGCFTAMAMLSAFELFGLPEKFAIDLDQLEKAHERAILKVHPDRFAGRPAAERRVAEQWSARINESFDVLRDPVKRASLLCETAGHPVDAETNTRMPADFLMEQMAWREDLDGAKDESAREAVRDKARAKFAECESKLESAIDAEKDWTKAVDLTRRLMFIGRFLEQTSAKSSPML
;
A
#
# COMPACT_ATOMS: atom_id res chain seq x y z
N LYS A 1 -65.23 25.17 5.17
CA LYS A 1 -64.34 23.96 5.08
C LYS A 1 -62.94 24.43 4.82
N GLY A 2 -62.19 24.65 5.91
CA GLY A 2 -60.82 25.14 5.85
C GLY A 2 -59.85 23.97 5.91
N SER A 3 -58.98 23.88 4.92
CA SER A 3 -57.83 22.96 4.90
C SER A 3 -56.62 23.69 5.51
N ALA A 4 -56.20 23.27 6.69
CA ALA A 4 -55.01 23.78 7.35
C ALA A 4 -53.77 23.02 6.84
N SER A 5 -52.97 23.66 6.00
CA SER A 5 -51.65 23.19 5.60
C SER A 5 -50.70 23.33 6.78
N ARG A 6 -50.31 22.19 7.37
CA ARG A 6 -49.28 22.15 8.41
C ARG A 6 -47.88 22.18 7.76
N THR A 7 -47.26 23.33 7.79
CA THR A 7 -45.79 23.45 7.54
C THR A 7 -45.02 22.76 8.66
N PRO A 8 -44.07 21.88 8.36
CA PRO A 8 -43.22 21.24 9.39
C PRO A 8 -42.32 22.29 10.06
N THR A 9 -42.41 22.33 11.39
CA THR A 9 -41.66 23.27 12.22
C THR A 9 -40.15 23.07 12.06
N ARG A 10 -39.43 24.18 12.00
CA ARG A 10 -37.97 24.32 11.87
C ARG A 10 -37.15 23.40 12.84
N ARG A 11 -37.80 22.93 13.92
CA ARG A 11 -37.23 22.03 14.93
C ARG A 11 -37.15 20.57 14.47
N ALA A 12 -38.05 20.12 13.59
CA ALA A 12 -38.03 18.75 13.03
C ALA A 12 -36.94 18.58 11.94
N ALA A 13 -36.70 19.64 11.16
CA ALA A 13 -35.64 19.65 10.15
C ALA A 13 -34.22 19.64 10.78
N ALA A 14 -34.02 20.34 11.91
CA ALA A 14 -32.76 20.34 12.66
C ALA A 14 -32.48 18.98 13.32
N ALA A 15 -33.49 18.26 13.78
CA ALA A 15 -33.34 16.92 14.38
C ALA A 15 -33.05 15.82 13.34
N ALA A 16 -33.51 15.99 12.10
CA ALA A 16 -33.18 15.08 10.99
C ALA A 16 -31.75 15.29 10.47
N ALA A 17 -31.30 16.55 10.39
CA ALA A 17 -29.92 16.89 10.02
C ALA A 17 -28.90 16.37 11.05
N ASN A 18 -29.22 16.38 12.33
CA ASN A 18 -28.34 15.94 13.40
C ASN A 18 -28.22 14.42 13.50
N ARG A 19 -29.18 13.64 13.02
CA ARG A 19 -29.11 12.18 12.95
C ARG A 19 -28.21 11.70 11.80
N SER A 20 -28.21 12.38 10.68
CA SER A 20 -27.37 12.04 9.53
C SER A 20 -25.86 12.32 9.77
N THR A 21 -25.53 13.33 10.56
CA THR A 21 -24.14 13.68 10.91
C THR A 21 -23.53 12.75 11.97
N SER A 22 -24.36 12.24 12.92
CA SER A 22 -23.88 11.29 13.93
C SER A 22 -23.60 9.90 13.34
N ASP A 23 -24.42 9.43 12.40
CA ASP A 23 -24.21 8.15 11.71
C ASP A 23 -22.99 8.20 10.78
N PHE A 24 -22.77 9.34 10.11
CA PHE A 24 -21.62 9.56 9.28
C PHE A 24 -20.32 9.56 10.11
N SER A 25 -20.28 10.32 11.21
CA SER A 25 -19.10 10.40 12.10
C SER A 25 -18.80 9.06 12.77
N GLY A 26 -19.81 8.30 13.20
CA GLY A 26 -19.64 7.00 13.86
C GLY A 26 -19.06 5.92 12.94
N CYS A 27 -19.52 5.87 11.70
CA CYS A 27 -19.01 4.94 10.70
C CYS A 27 -17.53 5.21 10.38
N PHE A 28 -17.14 6.48 10.26
CA PHE A 28 -15.77 6.88 9.96
C PHE A 28 -14.82 6.67 11.15
N THR A 29 -15.29 6.82 12.38
CA THR A 29 -14.46 6.54 13.57
C THR A 29 -14.13 5.04 13.68
N ALA A 30 -15.10 4.16 13.40
CA ALA A 30 -14.87 2.71 13.39
C ALA A 30 -13.87 2.30 12.30
N MET A 31 -13.97 2.88 11.10
CA MET A 31 -13.00 2.63 10.03
C MET A 31 -11.58 3.14 10.37
N ALA A 32 -11.43 4.15 11.23
CA ALA A 32 -10.12 4.71 11.59
C ALA A 32 -9.20 3.70 12.30
N MET A 33 -9.77 2.68 12.90
CA MET A 33 -9.06 1.62 13.63
C MET A 33 -8.69 0.42 12.74
N LEU A 34 -9.21 0.36 11.50
CA LEU A 34 -8.96 -0.77 10.61
C LEU A 34 -7.52 -0.79 10.10
N SER A 35 -6.92 -1.98 10.04
CA SER A 35 -5.65 -2.20 9.33
C SER A 35 -5.82 -1.97 7.82
N ALA A 36 -4.71 -1.84 7.09
CA ALA A 36 -4.76 -1.71 5.62
C ALA A 36 -5.45 -2.92 4.97
N PHE A 37 -5.25 -4.13 5.50
CA PHE A 37 -5.91 -5.35 5.03
C PHE A 37 -7.41 -5.36 5.31
N GLU A 38 -7.81 -5.02 6.53
CA GLU A 38 -9.22 -4.95 6.92
C GLU A 38 -9.99 -3.90 6.10
N LEU A 39 -9.35 -2.79 5.76
CA LEU A 39 -9.94 -1.72 4.95
C LEU A 39 -10.45 -2.25 3.59
N PHE A 40 -9.75 -3.22 3.01
CA PHE A 40 -10.11 -3.86 1.75
C PHE A 40 -10.79 -5.23 1.91
N GLY A 41 -10.96 -5.70 3.16
CA GLY A 41 -11.54 -7.01 3.45
C GLY A 41 -10.66 -8.17 3.00
N LEU A 42 -9.33 -7.97 3.04
CA LEU A 42 -8.32 -8.97 2.68
C LEU A 42 -7.74 -9.62 3.94
N PRO A 43 -7.29 -10.88 3.84
CA PRO A 43 -6.58 -11.52 4.94
C PRO A 43 -5.20 -10.88 5.13
N GLU A 44 -4.72 -10.83 6.38
CA GLU A 44 -3.36 -10.37 6.72
C GLU A 44 -2.34 -11.44 6.34
N LYS A 45 -1.97 -11.46 5.07
CA LYS A 45 -1.02 -12.39 4.45
C LYS A 45 -0.15 -11.66 3.45
N PHE A 46 1.00 -12.25 3.16
CA PHE A 46 1.87 -11.76 2.09
C PHE A 46 1.28 -12.08 0.72
N ALA A 47 0.82 -13.31 0.50
CA ALA A 47 0.12 -13.71 -0.72
C ALA A 47 -1.31 -13.17 -0.71
N ILE A 48 -1.54 -12.08 -1.45
CA ILE A 48 -2.86 -11.50 -1.68
C ILE A 48 -3.22 -11.53 -3.17
N ASP A 49 -4.50 -11.59 -3.45
CA ASP A 49 -5.03 -11.44 -4.80
C ASP A 49 -5.08 -9.94 -5.17
N LEU A 50 -4.21 -9.52 -6.09
CA LEU A 50 -4.10 -8.13 -6.53
C LEU A 50 -5.37 -7.66 -7.27
N ASP A 51 -6.04 -8.54 -8.01
CA ASP A 51 -7.31 -8.20 -8.69
C ASP A 51 -8.43 -7.92 -7.66
N GLN A 52 -8.44 -8.68 -6.56
CA GLN A 52 -9.37 -8.42 -5.46
C GLN A 52 -9.04 -7.09 -4.75
N LEU A 53 -7.76 -6.79 -4.54
CA LEU A 53 -7.31 -5.53 -3.97
C LEU A 53 -7.74 -4.35 -4.85
N GLU A 54 -7.52 -4.41 -6.18
CA GLU A 54 -7.93 -3.35 -7.12
C GLU A 54 -9.44 -3.11 -7.08
N LYS A 55 -10.23 -4.17 -7.18
CA LYS A 55 -11.70 -4.08 -7.09
C LYS A 55 -12.19 -3.54 -5.74
N ALA A 56 -11.49 -3.88 -4.66
CA ALA A 56 -11.83 -3.36 -3.32
C ALA A 56 -11.47 -1.88 -3.19
N HIS A 57 -10.32 -1.46 -3.73
CA HIS A 57 -9.89 -0.07 -3.78
C HIS A 57 -10.90 0.79 -4.57
N GLU A 58 -11.28 0.38 -5.79
CA GLU A 58 -12.28 1.09 -6.60
C GLU A 58 -13.60 1.29 -5.84
N ARG A 59 -14.09 0.23 -5.20
CA ARG A 59 -15.33 0.30 -4.39
C ARG A 59 -15.19 1.23 -3.18
N ALA A 60 -14.03 1.25 -2.54
CA ALA A 60 -13.77 2.10 -1.38
C ALA A 60 -13.68 3.57 -1.79
N ILE A 61 -12.90 3.88 -2.84
CA ILE A 61 -12.71 5.24 -3.35
C ILE A 61 -14.03 5.85 -3.83
N LEU A 62 -14.87 5.08 -4.52
CA LEU A 62 -16.19 5.55 -4.97
C LEU A 62 -17.08 6.02 -3.81
N LYS A 63 -16.95 5.47 -2.60
CA LYS A 63 -17.74 5.85 -1.43
C LYS A 63 -17.33 7.21 -0.84
N VAL A 64 -16.05 7.54 -0.94
CA VAL A 64 -15.45 8.73 -0.30
C VAL A 64 -14.96 9.77 -1.30
N HIS A 65 -15.25 9.60 -2.61
CA HIS A 65 -14.76 10.50 -3.64
C HIS A 65 -15.17 11.95 -3.36
N PRO A 66 -14.24 12.92 -3.39
CA PRO A 66 -14.51 14.31 -3.03
C PRO A 66 -15.68 14.94 -3.76
N ASP A 67 -15.90 14.60 -5.04
CA ASP A 67 -17.01 15.11 -5.85
C ASP A 67 -18.39 14.81 -5.26
N ARG A 68 -18.52 13.67 -4.58
CA ARG A 68 -19.79 13.30 -3.89
C ARG A 68 -20.08 14.19 -2.69
N PHE A 69 -19.06 14.88 -2.18
CA PHE A 69 -19.14 15.75 -1.00
C PHE A 69 -19.01 17.23 -1.37
N ALA A 70 -18.95 17.60 -2.65
CA ALA A 70 -18.79 18.99 -3.12
C ALA A 70 -19.86 19.92 -2.54
N GLY A 71 -21.12 19.47 -2.40
CA GLY A 71 -22.25 20.21 -1.80
C GLY A 71 -22.44 20.01 -0.28
N ARG A 72 -21.54 19.28 0.39
CA ARG A 72 -21.65 18.96 1.82
C ARG A 72 -20.92 19.99 2.70
N PRO A 73 -21.22 20.03 4.02
CA PRO A 73 -20.50 20.87 4.97
C PRO A 73 -18.97 20.66 4.91
N ALA A 74 -18.19 21.69 5.20
CA ALA A 74 -16.74 21.66 5.13
C ALA A 74 -16.12 20.55 5.99
N ALA A 75 -16.72 20.22 7.14
CA ALA A 75 -16.28 19.14 7.99
C ALA A 75 -16.39 17.76 7.30
N GLU A 76 -17.52 17.50 6.62
CA GLU A 76 -17.73 16.24 5.89
C GLU A 76 -16.78 16.11 4.69
N ARG A 77 -16.50 17.22 3.98
CA ARG A 77 -15.54 17.23 2.88
C ARG A 77 -14.14 16.87 3.35
N ARG A 78 -13.67 17.47 4.45
CA ARG A 78 -12.36 17.17 5.03
C ARG A 78 -12.23 15.69 5.42
N VAL A 79 -13.28 15.12 6.01
CA VAL A 79 -13.29 13.71 6.37
C VAL A 79 -13.22 12.84 5.11
N ALA A 80 -13.97 13.15 4.06
CA ALA A 80 -13.91 12.43 2.80
C ALA A 80 -12.51 12.51 2.15
N GLU A 81 -11.86 13.66 2.16
CA GLU A 81 -10.49 13.87 1.68
C GLU A 81 -9.48 13.02 2.47
N GLN A 82 -9.56 13.02 3.80
CA GLN A 82 -8.70 12.21 4.66
C GLN A 82 -8.85 10.71 4.38
N TRP A 83 -10.10 10.25 4.19
CA TRP A 83 -10.36 8.86 3.85
C TRP A 83 -9.88 8.48 2.46
N SER A 84 -10.07 9.37 1.49
CA SER A 84 -9.53 9.17 0.14
C SER A 84 -8.01 9.02 0.16
N ALA A 85 -7.32 9.88 0.90
CA ALA A 85 -5.87 9.79 1.07
C ALA A 85 -5.45 8.47 1.74
N ARG A 86 -6.09 8.07 2.85
CA ARG A 86 -5.80 6.83 3.55
C ARG A 86 -6.05 5.58 2.71
N ILE A 87 -7.15 5.55 1.94
CA ILE A 87 -7.47 4.43 1.05
C ILE A 87 -6.39 4.29 -0.01
N ASN A 88 -5.95 5.39 -0.62
CA ASN A 88 -4.89 5.37 -1.62
C ASN A 88 -3.54 4.93 -1.02
N GLU A 89 -3.16 5.47 0.14
CA GLU A 89 -1.94 5.08 0.85
C GLU A 89 -1.95 3.58 1.22
N SER A 90 -3.06 3.08 1.76
CA SER A 90 -3.22 1.66 2.08
C SER A 90 -3.15 0.76 0.84
N PHE A 91 -3.72 1.22 -0.28
CA PHE A 91 -3.62 0.52 -1.56
C PHE A 91 -2.17 0.45 -2.05
N ASP A 92 -1.44 1.56 -2.05
CA ASP A 92 -0.04 1.63 -2.46
C ASP A 92 0.87 0.76 -1.58
N VAL A 93 0.57 0.67 -0.29
CA VAL A 93 1.30 -0.22 0.63
C VAL A 93 1.02 -1.69 0.33
N LEU A 94 -0.23 -2.06 0.11
CA LEU A 94 -0.58 -3.46 -0.13
C LEU A 94 -0.22 -3.93 -1.55
N ARG A 95 -0.23 -3.06 -2.53
CA ARG A 95 0.15 -3.39 -3.91
C ARG A 95 1.65 -3.68 -4.04
N ASP A 96 2.48 -2.95 -3.31
CA ASP A 96 3.94 -3.10 -3.33
C ASP A 96 4.37 -4.26 -2.43
N PRO A 97 5.03 -5.31 -2.94
CA PRO A 97 5.43 -6.46 -2.14
C PRO A 97 6.40 -6.12 -1.01
N VAL A 98 7.28 -5.13 -1.22
CA VAL A 98 8.25 -4.69 -0.21
C VAL A 98 7.55 -3.98 0.94
N LYS A 99 6.66 -3.02 0.62
CA LYS A 99 5.88 -2.28 1.62
C LYS A 99 4.92 -3.19 2.37
N ARG A 100 4.26 -4.11 1.67
CA ARG A 100 3.37 -5.11 2.25
C ARG A 100 4.10 -6.02 3.25
N ALA A 101 5.29 -6.52 2.88
CA ALA A 101 6.13 -7.31 3.76
C ALA A 101 6.58 -6.52 4.99
N SER A 102 7.01 -5.27 4.81
CA SER A 102 7.39 -4.37 5.91
C SER A 102 6.24 -4.17 6.89
N LEU A 103 5.04 -3.88 6.38
CA LEU A 103 3.83 -3.73 7.19
C LEU A 103 3.53 -4.99 8.01
N LEU A 104 3.61 -6.19 7.39
CA LEU A 104 3.37 -7.46 8.09
C LEU A 104 4.42 -7.74 9.17
N CYS A 105 5.69 -7.47 8.89
CA CYS A 105 6.77 -7.60 9.87
C CYS A 105 6.57 -6.63 11.05
N GLU A 106 6.24 -5.36 10.79
CA GLU A 106 5.96 -4.35 11.82
C GLU A 106 4.76 -4.73 12.68
N THR A 107 3.67 -5.17 12.07
CA THR A 107 2.46 -5.63 12.78
C THR A 107 2.76 -6.83 13.68
N ALA A 108 3.68 -7.71 13.27
CA ALA A 108 4.14 -8.84 14.07
C ALA A 108 5.18 -8.47 15.16
N GLY A 109 5.56 -7.19 15.27
CA GLY A 109 6.54 -6.71 16.25
C GLY A 109 8.00 -6.89 15.85
N HIS A 110 8.26 -7.10 14.56
CA HIS A 110 9.59 -7.28 13.97
C HIS A 110 9.88 -6.19 12.91
N PRO A 111 10.13 -4.94 13.31
CA PRO A 111 10.34 -3.85 12.36
C PRO A 111 11.56 -4.12 11.46
N VAL A 112 11.43 -3.76 10.20
CA VAL A 112 12.49 -4.02 9.21
C VAL A 112 13.71 -3.14 9.43
N ASP A 113 13.56 -1.93 10.04
CA ASP A 113 14.63 -0.98 10.40
C ASP A 113 15.68 -0.75 9.29
N ALA A 114 15.23 -0.67 8.05
CA ALA A 114 16.12 -0.62 6.89
C ALA A 114 17.03 0.62 6.86
N GLU A 115 16.66 1.68 7.57
CA GLU A 115 17.44 2.92 7.65
C GLU A 115 18.56 2.83 8.69
N THR A 116 18.33 2.12 9.78
CA THR A 116 19.27 2.01 10.92
C THR A 116 20.10 0.74 10.89
N ASN A 117 19.60 -0.33 10.26
CA ASN A 117 20.27 -1.62 10.18
C ASN A 117 20.55 -2.00 8.71
N THR A 118 21.68 -1.53 8.21
CA THR A 118 22.19 -1.82 6.86
C THR A 118 23.01 -3.11 6.78
N ARG A 119 23.06 -3.92 7.85
CA ARG A 119 23.78 -5.19 7.83
C ARG A 119 23.08 -6.15 6.86
N MET A 120 23.84 -6.52 5.82
CA MET A 120 23.42 -7.52 4.84
C MET A 120 24.44 -8.68 4.88
N PRO A 121 23.98 -9.91 4.62
CA PRO A 121 24.90 -11.05 4.47
C PRO A 121 25.94 -10.79 3.39
N ALA A 122 27.17 -11.23 3.63
CA ALA A 122 28.30 -10.94 2.73
C ALA A 122 28.09 -11.52 1.33
N ASP A 123 27.48 -12.70 1.23
CA ASP A 123 27.10 -13.35 -0.03
C ASP A 123 26.18 -12.45 -0.89
N PHE A 124 25.19 -11.83 -0.27
CA PHE A 124 24.28 -10.92 -0.97
C PHE A 124 24.99 -9.62 -1.41
N LEU A 125 25.89 -9.08 -0.59
CA LEU A 125 26.67 -7.90 -0.97
C LEU A 125 27.60 -8.21 -2.16
N MET A 126 28.23 -9.37 -2.18
CA MET A 126 29.06 -9.81 -3.30
C MET A 126 28.23 -9.97 -4.59
N GLU A 127 27.03 -10.53 -4.50
CA GLU A 127 26.10 -10.64 -5.64
C GLU A 127 25.72 -9.26 -6.19
N GLN A 128 25.43 -8.30 -5.32
CA GLN A 128 25.14 -6.91 -5.70
C GLN A 128 26.33 -6.20 -6.36
N MET A 129 27.53 -6.47 -5.89
CA MET A 129 28.75 -5.93 -6.52
C MET A 129 28.94 -6.52 -7.92
N ALA A 130 28.79 -7.83 -8.08
CA ALA A 130 28.86 -8.49 -9.37
C ALA A 130 27.85 -7.93 -10.39
N TRP A 131 26.59 -7.66 -9.98
CA TRP A 131 25.62 -7.02 -10.88
C TRP A 131 26.04 -5.61 -11.33
N ARG A 132 26.67 -4.83 -10.45
CA ARG A 132 27.16 -3.50 -10.80
C ARG A 132 28.35 -3.57 -11.75
N GLU A 133 29.27 -4.49 -11.52
CA GLU A 133 30.39 -4.76 -12.41
C GLU A 133 29.92 -5.24 -13.78
N ASP A 134 28.98 -6.20 -13.82
CA ASP A 134 28.34 -6.67 -15.06
C ASP A 134 27.67 -5.50 -15.81
N LEU A 135 26.99 -4.61 -15.10
CA LEU A 135 26.29 -3.47 -15.68
C LEU A 135 27.26 -2.42 -16.24
N ASP A 136 28.35 -2.13 -15.51
CA ASP A 136 29.39 -1.18 -15.94
C ASP A 136 30.20 -1.74 -17.12
N GLY A 137 30.38 -3.06 -17.20
CA GLY A 137 31.00 -3.76 -18.30
C GLY A 137 30.10 -3.97 -19.52
N ALA A 138 28.80 -3.73 -19.41
CA ALA A 138 27.84 -3.96 -20.47
C ALA A 138 28.02 -2.97 -21.63
N LYS A 139 28.32 -3.51 -22.82
CA LYS A 139 28.63 -2.70 -24.01
C LYS A 139 27.40 -2.20 -24.77
N ASP A 140 26.27 -2.84 -24.57
CA ASP A 140 25.02 -2.53 -25.24
C ASP A 140 23.80 -2.71 -24.29
N GLU A 141 22.63 -2.29 -24.76
CA GLU A 141 21.41 -2.36 -23.97
C GLU A 141 20.94 -3.80 -23.75
N SER A 142 21.23 -4.71 -24.67
CA SER A 142 20.90 -6.14 -24.49
C SER A 142 21.67 -6.76 -23.34
N ALA A 143 22.96 -6.44 -23.21
CA ALA A 143 23.78 -6.88 -22.07
C ALA A 143 23.28 -6.29 -20.74
N ARG A 144 22.87 -5.02 -20.73
CA ARG A 144 22.27 -4.37 -19.55
C ARG A 144 20.92 -5.02 -19.17
N GLU A 145 20.09 -5.31 -20.15
CA GLU A 145 18.81 -5.99 -19.89
C GLU A 145 19.02 -7.39 -19.31
N ALA A 146 20.03 -8.12 -19.78
CA ALA A 146 20.37 -9.43 -19.20
C ALA A 146 20.78 -9.34 -17.71
N VAL A 147 21.43 -8.25 -17.28
CA VAL A 147 21.72 -8.01 -15.86
C VAL A 147 20.44 -7.70 -15.08
N ARG A 148 19.57 -6.86 -15.64
CA ARG A 148 18.25 -6.58 -15.03
C ARG A 148 17.39 -7.82 -14.88
N ASP A 149 17.42 -8.71 -15.87
CA ASP A 149 16.69 -9.98 -15.83
C ASP A 149 17.19 -10.91 -14.72
N LYS A 150 18.52 -10.98 -14.51
CA LYS A 150 19.10 -11.69 -13.35
C LYS A 150 18.57 -11.11 -12.02
N ALA A 151 18.55 -9.77 -11.91
CA ALA A 151 18.05 -9.11 -10.70
C ALA A 151 16.54 -9.33 -10.50
N ARG A 152 15.73 -9.30 -11.57
CA ARG A 152 14.28 -9.62 -11.52
C ARG A 152 14.04 -11.06 -11.10
N ALA A 153 14.79 -12.01 -11.64
CA ALA A 153 14.70 -13.41 -11.23
C ALA A 153 15.02 -13.60 -9.75
N LYS A 154 16.03 -12.88 -9.26
CA LYS A 154 16.38 -12.90 -7.83
C LYS A 154 15.33 -12.26 -6.96
N PHE A 155 14.72 -11.18 -7.42
CA PHE A 155 13.57 -10.54 -6.75
C PHE A 155 12.42 -11.52 -6.59
N ALA A 156 12.02 -12.19 -7.66
CA ALA A 156 10.95 -13.18 -7.63
C ALA A 156 11.26 -14.40 -6.73
N GLU A 157 12.53 -14.85 -6.72
CA GLU A 157 12.98 -15.89 -5.78
C GLU A 157 12.82 -15.45 -4.33
N CYS A 158 13.23 -14.21 -4.02
CA CYS A 158 13.08 -13.66 -2.68
C CYS A 158 11.60 -13.47 -2.29
N GLU A 159 10.72 -13.06 -3.21
CA GLU A 159 9.29 -12.96 -2.96
C GLU A 159 8.69 -14.32 -2.59
N SER A 160 8.99 -15.38 -3.35
CA SER A 160 8.50 -16.73 -3.06
C SER A 160 8.96 -17.25 -1.69
N LYS A 161 10.23 -16.99 -1.34
CA LYS A 161 10.75 -17.33 -0.01
C LYS A 161 10.11 -16.53 1.10
N LEU A 162 9.80 -15.25 0.85
CA LEU A 162 9.15 -14.35 1.78
C LEU A 162 7.70 -14.77 2.05
N GLU A 163 6.97 -15.17 0.99
CA GLU A 163 5.65 -15.75 1.11
C GLU A 163 5.67 -16.96 2.05
N SER A 164 6.60 -17.90 1.83
CA SER A 164 6.75 -19.08 2.70
C SER A 164 7.07 -18.70 4.14
N ALA A 165 8.01 -17.77 4.34
CA ALA A 165 8.44 -17.33 5.66
C ALA A 165 7.31 -16.63 6.45
N ILE A 166 6.51 -15.77 5.79
CA ILE A 166 5.43 -15.04 6.44
C ILE A 166 4.18 -15.91 6.57
N ASP A 167 3.72 -16.54 5.48
CA ASP A 167 2.39 -17.14 5.44
C ASP A 167 2.36 -18.56 6.01
N ALA A 168 3.42 -19.35 5.81
CA ALA A 168 3.49 -20.73 6.24
C ALA A 168 4.32 -20.94 7.52
N GLU A 169 5.55 -20.41 7.56
CA GLU A 169 6.50 -20.70 8.64
C GLU A 169 6.34 -19.76 9.84
N LYS A 170 5.83 -18.54 9.63
CA LYS A 170 5.80 -17.45 10.63
C LYS A 170 7.18 -17.10 11.17
N ASP A 171 8.22 -17.27 10.34
CA ASP A 171 9.60 -16.92 10.67
C ASP A 171 9.86 -15.45 10.35
N TRP A 172 9.59 -14.59 11.32
CA TRP A 172 9.72 -13.14 11.17
C TRP A 172 11.16 -12.69 11.03
N THR A 173 12.11 -13.40 11.61
CA THR A 173 13.54 -13.08 11.46
C THR A 173 13.98 -13.24 10.01
N LYS A 174 13.62 -14.37 9.41
CA LYS A 174 13.86 -14.66 7.99
C LYS A 174 13.09 -13.69 7.09
N ALA A 175 11.83 -13.35 7.44
CA ALA A 175 11.01 -12.40 6.71
C ALA A 175 11.64 -11.00 6.66
N VAL A 176 12.15 -10.49 7.79
CA VAL A 176 12.86 -9.20 7.86
C VAL A 176 14.10 -9.20 6.97
N ASP A 177 14.93 -10.25 7.01
CA ASP A 177 16.13 -10.35 6.17
C ASP A 177 15.76 -10.37 4.67
N LEU A 178 14.78 -11.16 4.28
CA LEU A 178 14.29 -11.24 2.90
C LEU A 178 13.67 -9.91 2.43
N THR A 179 12.93 -9.21 3.29
CA THR A 179 12.36 -7.90 2.98
C THR A 179 13.47 -6.88 2.70
N ARG A 180 14.54 -6.87 3.51
CA ARG A 180 15.72 -6.01 3.25
C ARG A 180 16.36 -6.34 1.92
N ARG A 181 16.52 -7.62 1.58
CA ARG A 181 17.06 -8.03 0.27
C ARG A 181 16.20 -7.52 -0.88
N LEU A 182 14.87 -7.66 -0.79
CA LEU A 182 13.94 -7.13 -1.79
C LEU A 182 14.08 -5.61 -1.95
N MET A 183 14.20 -4.85 -0.85
CA MET A 183 14.41 -3.39 -0.89
C MET A 183 15.67 -3.02 -1.69
N PHE A 184 16.78 -3.74 -1.48
CA PHE A 184 18.02 -3.48 -2.20
C PHE A 184 17.94 -3.84 -3.68
N ILE A 185 17.31 -4.99 -4.01
CA ILE A 185 17.12 -5.42 -5.40
C ILE A 185 16.18 -4.45 -6.11
N GLY A 186 15.09 -4.04 -5.47
CA GLY A 186 14.16 -3.05 -6.01
C GLY A 186 14.84 -1.73 -6.36
N ARG A 187 15.63 -1.18 -5.42
CA ARG A 187 16.41 0.04 -5.67
C ARG A 187 17.40 -0.12 -6.83
N PHE A 188 18.06 -1.27 -6.96
CA PHE A 188 18.95 -1.54 -8.08
C PHE A 188 18.18 -1.53 -9.41
N LEU A 189 17.03 -2.18 -9.48
CA LEU A 189 16.18 -2.21 -10.67
C LEU A 189 15.66 -0.82 -11.05
N GLU A 190 15.22 -0.02 -10.08
CA GLU A 190 14.77 1.37 -10.29
C GLU A 190 15.91 2.24 -10.85
N GLN A 191 17.09 2.20 -10.25
CA GLN A 191 18.26 2.98 -10.67
C GLN A 191 18.73 2.62 -12.08
N THR A 192 18.63 1.35 -12.44
CA THR A 192 19.05 0.86 -13.75
C THR A 192 18.03 1.11 -14.85
N SER A 193 16.73 1.15 -14.52
CA SER A 193 15.66 1.49 -15.45
C SER A 193 15.61 2.99 -15.78
N ALA A 194 15.84 3.87 -14.78
CA ALA A 194 15.83 5.32 -14.96
C ALA A 194 16.97 5.83 -15.88
N LYS A 195 18.09 5.11 -15.97
CA LYS A 195 19.22 5.46 -16.84
C LYS A 195 18.99 5.10 -18.32
N SER A 196 17.96 4.33 -18.63
CA SER A 196 17.61 3.92 -20.00
C SER A 196 16.67 4.88 -20.72
N SER A 197 16.13 5.91 -20.07
CA SER A 197 15.35 6.97 -20.73
C SER A 197 16.30 7.99 -21.35
N PRO A 198 16.38 8.11 -22.68
CA PRO A 198 17.13 9.20 -23.29
C PRO A 198 16.46 10.53 -22.89
N MET A 199 17.27 11.48 -22.41
CA MET A 199 16.84 12.86 -22.27
C MET A 199 16.43 13.35 -23.66
N LEU A 200 15.11 13.56 -23.85
CA LEU A 200 14.55 14.29 -24.99
C LEU A 200 14.78 15.79 -24.79
#